data_247e12373215f389d414a32bc3ddd28d
#
_entry.id   247e12373215f389d414a32bc3ddd28d
#
_cell.length_a   1.000
_cell.length_b   1.000
_cell.length_c   1.000
_cell.angle_alpha   90.00
_cell.angle_beta   90.00
_cell.angle_gamma   90.00
#
_symmetry.space_group_name_H-M   'P 1'
#
loop_
_entity.id
_entity.type
_entity.pdbx_description
1 polymer ?
#
loop_
_entity_poly.entity_id
_entity_poly.type
_entity_poly.pdbx_seq_one_letter_code
_entity_poly.pdbx_strand_id
1 'polypeptide(L)'
;MEHLTQTFAALADPTRRGIVVHLACGEATVSELVGKFDLTQPTITSHLKVLESVGLITRTRVAQSRPAKLVFERMNEITDWIEQVQEVWEGNYKRLDALLSEMKQTQKRERKK
;
A
#
# COMPACT_ATOMS: atom_id res chain seq x y z
N MET A 1 1.78 -6.92 -13.09
CA MET A 1 3.07 -6.86 -12.37
C MET A 1 3.79 -5.53 -12.57
N GLU A 2 3.84 -5.05 -13.81
CA GLU A 2 4.51 -3.79 -14.10
C GLU A 2 3.87 -2.59 -13.41
N HIS A 3 2.53 -2.54 -13.38
CA HIS A 3 1.79 -1.49 -12.66
C HIS A 3 2.08 -1.52 -11.16
N LEU A 4 2.18 -2.70 -10.59
CA LEU A 4 2.47 -2.86 -9.16
C LEU A 4 3.85 -2.31 -8.82
N THR A 5 4.86 -2.58 -9.65
CA THR A 5 6.21 -2.05 -9.46
C THR A 5 6.21 -0.52 -9.50
N GLN A 6 5.52 0.06 -10.47
CA GLN A 6 5.41 1.52 -10.59
C GLN A 6 4.68 2.13 -9.39
N THR A 7 3.64 1.46 -8.90
CA THR A 7 2.91 1.89 -7.72
C THR A 7 3.81 1.90 -6.49
N PHE A 8 4.58 0.84 -6.29
CA PHE A 8 5.54 0.79 -5.18
C PHE A 8 6.62 1.86 -5.30
N ALA A 9 7.11 2.12 -6.51
CA ALA A 9 8.10 3.18 -6.74
C ALA A 9 7.54 4.55 -6.35
N ALA A 10 6.30 4.83 -6.73
CA ALA A 10 5.64 6.08 -6.36
C ALA A 10 5.45 6.20 -4.84
N LEU A 11 5.22 5.10 -4.16
CA LEU A 11 5.02 5.07 -2.70
C LEU A 11 6.32 4.92 -1.92
N ALA A 12 7.46 4.84 -2.60
CA ALA A 12 8.76 4.75 -1.93
C ALA A 12 9.15 6.04 -1.20
N ASP A 13 8.53 7.16 -1.56
CA ASP A 13 8.76 8.45 -0.91
C ASP A 13 7.79 8.66 0.26
N PRO A 14 8.29 9.04 1.46
CA PRO A 14 7.41 9.21 2.63
C PRO A 14 6.39 10.33 2.47
N THR A 15 6.72 11.41 1.77
CA THR A 15 5.77 12.50 1.55
C THR A 15 4.61 12.02 0.66
N ARG A 16 4.91 11.27 -0.40
CA ARG A 16 3.88 10.73 -1.26
C ARG A 16 2.98 9.74 -0.52
N ARG A 17 3.55 8.90 0.36
CA ARG A 17 2.73 8.03 1.22
C ARG A 17 1.81 8.85 2.13
N GLY A 18 2.32 9.94 2.69
CA GLY A 18 1.52 10.84 3.53
C GLY A 18 0.39 11.48 2.76
N ILE A 19 0.64 11.91 1.53
CA ILE A 19 -0.38 12.48 0.65
C ILE A 19 -1.49 11.45 0.38
N VAL A 20 -1.12 10.22 0.07
CA VAL A 20 -2.09 9.14 -0.18
C VAL A 20 -2.98 8.90 1.05
N VAL A 21 -2.39 8.85 2.24
CA VAL A 21 -3.16 8.71 3.49
C VAL A 21 -4.14 9.87 3.66
N HIS A 22 -3.68 11.09 3.40
CA HIS A 22 -4.53 12.28 3.51
C HIS A 22 -5.70 12.23 2.52
N LEU A 23 -5.42 11.83 1.27
CA LEU A 23 -6.44 11.71 0.22
C LEU A 23 -7.41 10.55 0.47
N ALA A 24 -7.03 9.57 1.28
CA ALA A 24 -7.95 8.51 1.69
C ALA A 24 -9.09 9.05 2.56
N CYS A 25 -8.88 10.20 3.21
CA CYS A 25 -9.91 10.87 3.99
C CYS A 25 -10.85 11.72 3.12
N GLY A 26 -10.43 12.07 1.90
CA GLY A 26 -11.20 12.89 0.98
C GLY A 26 -10.28 13.63 0.01
N GLU A 27 -10.84 14.15 -1.07
CA GLU A 27 -10.07 14.90 -2.04
C GLU A 27 -9.48 16.16 -1.43
N ALA A 28 -8.39 16.66 -1.99
CA ALA A 28 -7.70 17.85 -1.50
C ALA A 28 -7.11 18.66 -2.65
N THR A 29 -7.08 19.97 -2.48
CA THR A 29 -6.42 20.88 -3.41
C THR A 29 -4.92 20.95 -3.11
N VAL A 30 -4.14 21.49 -4.05
CA VAL A 30 -2.71 21.74 -3.84
C VAL A 30 -2.50 22.65 -2.63
N SER A 31 -3.32 23.70 -2.49
CA SER A 31 -3.21 24.62 -1.36
C SER A 31 -3.39 23.94 -0.01
N GLU A 32 -4.35 23.03 0.08
CA GLU A 32 -4.59 22.27 1.30
C GLU A 32 -3.39 21.36 1.63
N LEU A 33 -2.81 20.73 0.62
CA LEU A 33 -1.65 19.87 0.80
C LEU A 33 -0.40 20.66 1.17
N VAL A 34 -0.21 21.84 0.59
CA VAL A 34 0.88 22.75 0.96
C VAL A 34 0.80 23.10 2.44
N GLY A 35 -0.39 23.46 2.91
CA GLY A 35 -0.58 23.77 4.32
C GLY A 35 -0.39 22.57 5.24
N LYS A 36 -0.85 21.40 4.82
CA LYS A 36 -0.78 20.17 5.63
C LYS A 36 0.64 19.66 5.79
N PHE A 37 1.43 19.68 4.71
CA PHE A 37 2.77 19.08 4.69
C PHE A 37 3.90 20.09 4.86
N ASP A 38 3.57 21.38 4.92
CA ASP A 38 4.56 22.46 5.07
C ASP A 38 5.64 22.39 3.98
N LEU A 39 5.21 22.19 2.73
CA LEU A 39 6.06 22.15 1.55
C LEU A 39 5.62 23.22 0.56
N THR A 40 6.50 23.52 -0.39
CA THR A 40 6.17 24.50 -1.43
C THR A 40 5.19 23.91 -2.45
N GLN A 41 4.47 24.79 -3.13
CA GLN A 41 3.54 24.41 -4.19
C GLN A 41 4.23 23.57 -5.29
N PRO A 42 5.41 23.98 -5.84
CA PRO A 42 6.07 23.15 -6.85
C PRO A 42 6.44 21.76 -6.36
N THR A 43 6.85 21.62 -5.10
CA THR A 43 7.18 20.34 -4.51
C THR A 43 5.95 19.43 -4.41
N ILE A 44 4.83 19.97 -3.93
CA ILE A 44 3.57 19.22 -3.87
C ILE A 44 3.11 18.84 -5.28
N THR A 45 3.17 19.76 -6.22
CA THR A 45 2.78 19.50 -7.62
C THR A 45 3.63 18.37 -8.23
N SER A 46 4.94 18.36 -7.95
CA SER A 46 5.83 17.28 -8.39
C SER A 46 5.39 15.91 -7.85
N HIS A 47 5.08 15.84 -6.57
CA HIS A 47 4.62 14.60 -5.96
C HIS A 47 3.28 14.14 -6.55
N LEU A 48 2.36 15.08 -6.78
CA LEU A 48 1.07 14.76 -7.38
C LEU A 48 1.23 14.23 -8.82
N LYS A 49 2.15 14.79 -9.58
CA LYS A 49 2.42 14.31 -10.94
C LYS A 49 2.91 12.86 -10.94
N VAL A 50 3.78 12.50 -10.01
CA VAL A 50 4.27 11.12 -9.87
C VAL A 50 3.09 10.19 -9.54
N LEU A 51 2.28 10.56 -8.56
CA LEU A 51 1.12 9.75 -8.15
C LEU A 51 0.10 9.62 -9.28
N GLU A 52 -0.15 10.70 -10.02
CA GLU A 52 -1.06 10.68 -11.15
C GLU A 52 -0.55 9.80 -12.28
N SER A 53 0.75 9.84 -12.56
CA SER A 53 1.38 9.08 -13.64
C SER A 53 1.24 7.56 -13.47
N VAL A 54 1.17 7.09 -12.23
CA VAL A 54 0.99 5.65 -11.93
C VAL A 54 -0.47 5.29 -11.68
N GLY A 55 -1.38 6.25 -11.80
CA GLY A 55 -2.82 6.01 -11.66
C GLY A 55 -3.33 5.93 -10.23
N LEU A 56 -2.53 6.31 -9.23
CA LEU A 56 -2.95 6.30 -7.83
C LEU A 56 -3.91 7.43 -7.50
N ILE A 57 -3.83 8.54 -8.23
CA ILE A 57 -4.72 9.67 -8.07
C ILE A 57 -5.22 10.15 -9.41
N THR A 58 -6.36 10.85 -9.39
CA THR A 58 -6.86 11.64 -10.51
C THR A 58 -6.96 13.07 -10.06
N ARG A 59 -6.93 13.97 -11.02
CA ARG A 59 -7.11 15.40 -10.77
C ARG A 59 -8.22 15.91 -11.66
N THR A 60 -9.31 16.35 -11.05
CA THR A 60 -10.45 16.92 -11.76
C THR A 60 -10.38 18.43 -11.69
N ARG A 61 -10.90 19.08 -12.75
CA ARG A 61 -10.93 20.52 -12.78
C ARG A 61 -12.29 21.00 -12.27
N VAL A 62 -12.28 21.69 -11.12
CA VAL A 62 -13.46 22.30 -10.55
C VAL A 62 -13.20 23.80 -10.46
N ALA A 63 -13.85 24.58 -11.34
CA ALA A 63 -13.60 26.01 -11.50
C ALA A 63 -12.11 26.25 -11.80
N GLN A 64 -11.38 26.96 -10.93
CA GLN A 64 -9.96 27.24 -11.10
C GLN A 64 -9.07 26.28 -10.31
N SER A 65 -9.65 25.36 -9.54
CA SER A 65 -8.86 24.42 -8.76
C SER A 65 -8.88 23.03 -9.41
N ARG A 66 -7.85 22.22 -9.08
CA ARG A 66 -7.71 20.85 -9.56
C ARG A 66 -7.46 19.95 -8.37
N PRO A 67 -8.53 19.61 -7.60
CA PRO A 67 -8.34 18.73 -6.44
C PRO A 67 -7.85 17.35 -6.87
N ALA A 68 -7.03 16.76 -6.02
CA ALA A 68 -6.53 15.40 -6.18
C ALA A 68 -7.46 14.44 -5.44
N LYS A 69 -7.75 13.31 -6.08
CA LYS A 69 -8.61 12.26 -5.52
C LYS A 69 -7.92 10.92 -5.66
N LEU A 70 -7.97 10.13 -4.59
CA LEU A 70 -7.37 8.79 -4.59
C LEU A 70 -8.20 7.82 -5.44
N VAL A 71 -7.50 6.98 -6.20
CA VAL A 71 -8.11 5.90 -6.99
C VAL A 71 -7.95 4.60 -6.21
N PHE A 72 -9.01 4.21 -5.49
CA PHE A 72 -8.97 3.05 -4.59
C PHE A 72 -8.71 1.73 -5.33
N GLU A 73 -9.15 1.61 -6.59
CA GLU A 73 -8.91 0.40 -7.37
C GLU A 73 -7.41 0.11 -7.55
N ARG A 74 -6.60 1.16 -7.64
CA ARG A 74 -5.13 0.98 -7.73
C ARG A 74 -4.54 0.51 -6.40
N MET A 75 -5.12 0.92 -5.30
CA MET A 75 -4.71 0.44 -3.98
C MET A 75 -5.02 -1.04 -3.80
N ASN A 76 -6.06 -1.55 -4.43
CA ASN A 76 -6.43 -2.95 -4.36
C ASN A 76 -5.34 -3.88 -4.92
N GLU A 77 -4.58 -3.44 -5.91
CA GLU A 77 -3.44 -4.23 -6.43
C GLU A 77 -2.40 -4.49 -5.35
N ILE A 78 -2.14 -3.49 -4.51
CA ILE A 78 -1.21 -3.61 -3.37
C ILE A 78 -1.80 -4.56 -2.32
N THR A 79 -3.06 -4.39 -1.99
CA THR A 79 -3.77 -5.22 -1.01
C THR A 79 -3.77 -6.67 -1.46
N ASP A 80 -4.07 -6.93 -2.72
CA ASP A 80 -4.08 -8.28 -3.30
C ASP A 80 -2.70 -8.92 -3.20
N TRP A 81 -1.64 -8.18 -3.49
CA TRP A 81 -0.28 -8.69 -3.39
C TRP A 81 0.07 -9.03 -1.94
N ILE A 82 -0.28 -8.15 -0.99
CA ILE A 82 -0.05 -8.39 0.43
C ILE A 82 -0.81 -9.63 0.90
N GLU A 83 -2.06 -9.78 0.50
CA GLU A 83 -2.88 -10.95 0.82
C GLU A 83 -2.25 -12.23 0.28
N GLN A 84 -1.73 -12.18 -0.94
CA GLN A 84 -1.02 -13.32 -1.55
C GLN A 84 0.19 -13.73 -0.73
N VAL A 85 1.00 -12.76 -0.29
CA VAL A 85 2.15 -13.01 0.56
C VAL A 85 1.71 -13.62 1.90
N GLN A 86 0.66 -13.07 2.49
CA GLN A 86 0.13 -13.57 3.76
C GLN A 86 -0.38 -15.00 3.64
N GLU A 87 -1.08 -15.33 2.56
CA GLU A 87 -1.56 -16.70 2.31
C GLU A 87 -0.41 -17.70 2.21
N VAL A 88 0.65 -17.34 1.50
CA VAL A 88 1.85 -18.20 1.38
C VAL A 88 2.51 -18.36 2.75
N TRP A 89 2.65 -17.27 3.49
CA TRP A 89 3.24 -17.28 4.82
C TRP A 89 2.44 -18.14 5.79
N GLU A 90 1.12 -17.96 5.82
CA GLU A 90 0.22 -18.75 6.68
C GLU A 90 0.26 -20.24 6.30
N GLY A 91 0.28 -20.55 5.01
CA GLY A 91 0.40 -21.92 4.52
C GLY A 91 1.67 -22.59 5.02
N ASN A 92 2.80 -21.90 4.94
CA ASN A 92 4.07 -22.39 5.43
C ASN A 92 4.05 -22.57 6.95
N TYR A 93 3.45 -21.64 7.66
CA TYR A 93 3.31 -21.70 9.11
C TYR A 93 2.48 -22.91 9.54
N LYS A 94 1.36 -23.15 8.86
CA LYS A 94 0.51 -24.31 9.13
C LYS A 94 1.22 -25.62 8.87
N ARG A 95 2.02 -25.70 7.81
CA ARG A 95 2.82 -26.89 7.51
C ARG A 95 3.85 -27.15 8.60
N LEU A 96 4.52 -26.11 9.06
CA LEU A 96 5.50 -26.22 10.14
C LEU A 96 4.83 -26.68 11.43
N ASP A 97 3.68 -26.09 11.75
CA ASP A 97 2.92 -26.43 12.95
C ASP A 97 2.48 -27.90 12.92
N ALA A 98 1.97 -28.38 11.79
CA ALA A 98 1.58 -29.77 11.61
C ALA A 98 2.78 -30.70 11.77
N LEU A 99 3.93 -30.33 11.20
CA LEU A 99 5.16 -31.12 11.31
C LEU A 99 5.65 -31.21 12.76
N LEU A 100 5.60 -30.09 13.49
CA LEU A 100 5.97 -30.06 14.90
C LEU A 100 5.04 -30.93 15.74
N SER A 101 3.73 -30.93 15.44
CA SER A 101 2.77 -31.79 16.10
C SER A 101 3.06 -33.27 15.88
N GLU A 102 3.40 -33.67 14.66
CA GLU A 102 3.80 -35.02 14.32
C GLU A 102 5.05 -35.45 15.08
N MET A 103 6.05 -34.57 15.15
CA MET A 103 7.29 -34.82 15.88
C MET A 103 7.04 -35.03 17.37
N LYS A 104 6.15 -34.24 17.95
CA LYS A 104 5.76 -34.38 19.37
C LYS A 104 5.06 -35.70 19.62
N GLN A 105 4.17 -36.13 18.73
CA GLN A 105 3.49 -37.41 18.84
C GLN A 105 4.46 -38.57 18.71
N THR A 106 5.41 -38.50 17.82
CA THR A 106 6.43 -39.50 17.65
C THR A 106 7.28 -39.63 18.94
N GLN A 107 7.68 -38.51 19.54
CA GLN A 107 8.43 -38.51 20.80
C GLN A 107 7.63 -39.11 21.93
N LYS A 108 6.34 -38.85 22.02
CA LYS A 108 5.45 -39.46 23.02
C LYS A 108 5.37 -40.97 22.85
N ARG A 109 5.29 -41.47 21.62
CA ARG A 109 5.25 -42.91 21.33
C ARG A 109 6.56 -43.60 21.75
N GLU A 110 7.69 -42.96 21.46
CA GLU A 110 9.01 -43.48 21.85
C GLU A 110 9.18 -43.51 23.36
N ARG A 111 8.67 -42.50 24.07
CA ARG A 111 8.74 -42.44 25.55
C ARG A 111 7.91 -43.53 26.22
N LYS A 112 6.84 -44.02 25.58
CA LYS A 112 5.97 -45.06 26.12
C LYS A 112 6.51 -46.48 25.93
N LYS A 113 7.59 -46.63 25.17
CA LYS A 113 8.27 -47.90 25.01
C LYS A 113 9.34 -48.04 26.08
#